data_2ee3778cba686649722f534697c64935
#
_entry.id   2ee3778cba686649722f534697c64935
#
_cell.length_a   1.000
_cell.length_b   1.000
_cell.length_c   1.000
_cell.angle_alpha   90.00
_cell.angle_beta   90.00
_cell.angle_gamma   90.00
#
_symmetry.space_group_name_H-M   'P 1'
#
loop_
_entity.id
_entity.type
_entity.pdbx_description
1 polymer ?
#
loop_
_entity_poly.entity_id
_entity_poly.type
_entity_poly.pdbx_seq_one_letter_code
_entity_poly.pdbx_strand_id
1 'polypeptide(L)'
;MSQELVGINLEELCIGTVCKHPVEDRRGVLLLGPNASITSDVIKNLRDREVSELRIDSRDVETICAEDASPIALAVERGRKERIAKTTPLKDLLVDRYDEPLCVERGAELDNGMLLAKQQFGLLRQQLRENVVLATDGFVEIANNYAGSLVEDHDQTVGVVGAAAASCDVDDRSVRMAVLGMAVATEMGLTGQQILEIGLTALLHDIGFNLMGGAASKPVELMNEAELWEYRKHPLVSVSCVAEVPHVSEGIQIAMEQVHEQFDGSGYPRGVKSHRIHNYARILNVVDSYLQLIFPTNERRGIIPHDALGLLLHQAGRGLFDPRVIRAFLHIETMYPLGSIVELESGEMARVIRRPRTGFAGPVLQTTAGNRIDLGQGETTLVRPVCDPEVDQIRLCPSVLGNVLWHPSHPRLKVG
;
A
#
# COMPACT_ATOMS: atom_id res chain seq x y z
N MET A 1 -12.94 15.98 -42.62
CA MET A 1 -12.61 16.42 -41.27
C MET A 1 -11.09 16.56 -41.26
N SER A 2 -10.58 17.76 -41.05
CA SER A 2 -9.13 18.05 -41.04
C SER A 2 -8.47 17.28 -39.91
N GLN A 3 -7.38 16.56 -40.21
CA GLN A 3 -6.50 15.95 -39.24
C GLN A 3 -5.84 17.10 -38.41
N GLU A 4 -6.13 17.16 -37.15
CA GLU A 4 -5.47 18.07 -36.23
C GLU A 4 -4.30 17.33 -35.56
N LEU A 5 -3.07 17.65 -35.98
CA LEU A 5 -1.86 17.02 -35.50
C LEU A 5 -1.31 17.84 -34.31
N VAL A 6 -1.03 17.17 -33.21
CA VAL A 6 -0.45 17.73 -31.98
C VAL A 6 0.99 17.27 -31.88
N GLY A 7 1.88 18.20 -31.53
CA GLY A 7 3.30 17.91 -31.25
C GLY A 7 3.47 17.40 -29.83
N ILE A 8 4.17 16.29 -29.67
CA ILE A 8 4.52 15.67 -28.37
C ILE A 8 6.01 15.32 -28.34
N ASN A 9 6.61 15.20 -27.17
CA ASN A 9 7.95 14.69 -27.03
C ASN A 9 7.98 13.15 -27.07
N LEU A 10 9.08 12.57 -27.53
CA LEU A 10 9.26 11.11 -27.55
C LEU A 10 9.09 10.49 -26.16
N GLU A 11 9.47 11.19 -25.12
CA GLU A 11 9.36 10.75 -23.72
C GLU A 11 7.90 10.72 -23.18
N GLU A 12 6.97 11.33 -23.91
CA GLU A 12 5.54 11.35 -23.59
C GLU A 12 4.81 10.14 -24.17
N LEU A 13 5.47 9.29 -24.99
CA LEU A 13 4.88 8.08 -25.53
C LEU A 13 4.78 6.95 -24.52
N CYS A 14 3.60 6.38 -24.41
CA CYS A 14 3.29 5.28 -23.49
C CYS A 14 3.57 3.92 -24.11
N ILE A 15 4.49 3.16 -23.47
CA ILE A 15 4.77 1.77 -23.85
C ILE A 15 3.53 0.91 -23.54
N GLY A 16 3.18 0.03 -24.48
CA GLY A 16 2.02 -0.87 -24.35
C GLY A 16 0.74 -0.35 -25.00
N THR A 17 0.74 0.89 -25.45
CA THR A 17 -0.40 1.49 -26.18
C THR A 17 -0.33 1.25 -27.67
N VAL A 18 -1.45 1.47 -28.39
CA VAL A 18 -1.56 1.30 -29.83
C VAL A 18 -2.02 2.62 -30.45
N CYS A 19 -1.20 3.19 -31.35
CA CYS A 19 -1.60 4.36 -32.10
C CYS A 19 -2.63 3.97 -33.18
N LYS A 20 -3.81 4.57 -33.14
CA LYS A 20 -4.87 4.31 -34.13
C LYS A 20 -4.63 5.05 -35.47
N HIS A 21 -3.88 6.13 -35.39
CA HIS A 21 -3.55 6.98 -36.54
C HIS A 21 -2.01 7.03 -36.73
N PRO A 22 -1.55 7.46 -37.94
CA PRO A 22 -0.12 7.58 -38.20
C PRO A 22 0.59 8.55 -37.27
N VAL A 23 1.82 8.20 -36.86
CA VAL A 23 2.73 9.10 -36.12
C VAL A 23 3.83 9.57 -37.08
N GLU A 24 4.03 10.87 -37.14
CA GLU A 24 4.99 11.52 -38.03
C GLU A 24 6.04 12.31 -37.27
N ASP A 25 7.19 12.58 -37.88
CA ASP A 25 8.16 13.55 -37.36
C ASP A 25 7.72 15.00 -37.72
N ARG A 26 8.52 15.98 -37.21
CA ARG A 26 8.28 17.41 -37.55
C ARG A 26 8.26 17.74 -39.03
N ARG A 27 8.85 16.90 -39.88
CA ARG A 27 8.97 17.05 -41.32
C ARG A 27 7.87 16.32 -42.07
N GLY A 28 6.96 15.65 -41.39
CA GLY A 28 5.88 14.86 -41.96
C GLY A 28 6.33 13.48 -42.45
N VAL A 29 7.48 12.98 -41.97
CA VAL A 29 7.94 11.63 -42.29
C VAL A 29 7.24 10.65 -41.38
N LEU A 30 6.59 9.64 -41.96
CA LEU A 30 5.90 8.59 -41.21
C LEU A 30 6.91 7.80 -40.34
N LEU A 31 6.72 7.82 -39.04
CA LEU A 31 7.52 7.08 -38.06
C LEU A 31 6.82 5.77 -37.64
N LEU A 32 5.52 5.81 -37.40
CA LEU A 32 4.72 4.66 -37.03
C LEU A 32 3.43 4.65 -37.91
N GLY A 33 3.11 3.48 -38.45
CA GLY A 33 1.83 3.29 -39.18
C GLY A 33 0.63 3.20 -38.24
N PRO A 34 -0.58 3.32 -38.72
CA PRO A 34 -1.79 3.14 -37.94
C PRO A 34 -1.85 1.72 -37.37
N ASN A 35 -2.38 1.59 -36.17
CA ASN A 35 -2.42 0.36 -35.37
C ASN A 35 -1.03 -0.22 -34.98
N ALA A 36 0.01 0.59 -35.03
CA ALA A 36 1.32 0.19 -34.51
C ALA A 36 1.34 0.22 -32.97
N SER A 37 1.86 -0.84 -32.37
CA SER A 37 2.08 -0.91 -30.91
C SER A 37 3.33 -0.13 -30.53
N ILE A 38 3.23 0.70 -29.49
CA ILE A 38 4.35 1.43 -28.94
C ILE A 38 5.05 0.51 -27.94
N THR A 39 6.21 0.00 -28.33
CA THR A 39 7.04 -0.88 -27.51
C THR A 39 8.31 -0.16 -27.08
N SER A 40 9.00 -0.71 -26.05
CA SER A 40 10.32 -0.22 -25.64
C SER A 40 11.33 -0.19 -26.78
N ASP A 41 11.26 -1.16 -27.69
CA ASP A 41 12.13 -1.23 -28.87
C ASP A 41 11.80 -0.13 -29.88
N VAL A 42 10.51 0.23 -30.04
CA VAL A 42 10.08 1.35 -30.88
C VAL A 42 10.64 2.66 -30.34
N ILE A 43 10.48 2.92 -29.03
CA ILE A 43 11.00 4.13 -28.41
C ILE A 43 12.53 4.18 -28.51
N LYS A 44 13.22 3.07 -28.24
CA LYS A 44 14.66 2.98 -28.37
C LYS A 44 15.12 3.29 -29.81
N ASN A 45 14.49 2.67 -30.80
CA ASN A 45 14.81 2.90 -32.22
C ASN A 45 14.56 4.35 -32.67
N LEU A 46 13.53 5.01 -32.13
CA LEU A 46 13.26 6.43 -32.41
C LEU A 46 14.30 7.32 -31.74
N ARG A 47 14.71 7.00 -30.52
CA ARG A 47 15.78 7.70 -29.79
C ARG A 47 17.14 7.55 -30.48
N ASP A 48 17.48 6.35 -30.93
CA ASP A 48 18.74 6.06 -31.68
C ASP A 48 18.79 6.80 -33.02
N ARG A 49 17.62 7.20 -33.57
CA ARG A 49 17.48 8.05 -34.77
C ARG A 49 17.42 9.55 -34.45
N GLU A 50 17.68 9.95 -33.21
CA GLU A 50 17.63 11.34 -32.75
C GLU A 50 16.26 12.02 -32.90
N VAL A 51 15.18 11.24 -32.93
CA VAL A 51 13.81 11.77 -32.95
C VAL A 51 13.45 12.19 -31.52
N SER A 52 13.30 13.50 -31.30
CA SER A 52 12.91 14.04 -29.99
C SER A 52 11.46 14.50 -29.92
N GLU A 53 10.86 14.84 -31.08
CA GLU A 53 9.49 15.31 -31.17
C GLU A 53 8.72 14.58 -32.27
N LEU A 54 7.46 14.31 -31.96
CA LEU A 54 6.52 13.56 -32.78
C LEU A 54 5.27 14.39 -33.04
N ARG A 55 4.59 14.11 -34.14
CA ARG A 55 3.28 14.66 -34.46
C ARG A 55 2.28 13.51 -34.52
N ILE A 56 1.26 13.60 -33.68
CA ILE A 56 0.20 12.58 -33.54
C ILE A 56 -1.17 13.20 -33.77
N ASP A 57 -2.13 12.40 -34.17
CA ASP A 57 -3.52 12.85 -34.28
C ASP A 57 -4.07 13.20 -32.89
N SER A 58 -4.77 14.33 -32.76
CA SER A 58 -5.33 14.82 -31.48
C SER A 58 -6.22 13.78 -30.79
N ARG A 59 -6.84 12.87 -31.53
CA ARG A 59 -7.69 11.79 -31.02
C ARG A 59 -6.91 10.66 -30.34
N ASP A 60 -5.61 10.53 -30.66
CA ASP A 60 -4.74 9.54 -30.07
C ASP A 60 -3.99 10.06 -28.85
N VAL A 61 -3.94 11.40 -28.62
CA VAL A 61 -3.22 12.02 -27.51
C VAL A 61 -3.62 11.41 -26.17
N GLU A 62 -4.91 11.30 -25.88
CA GLU A 62 -5.41 10.71 -24.63
C GLU A 62 -5.07 9.23 -24.47
N THR A 63 -4.89 8.50 -25.58
CA THR A 63 -4.59 7.06 -25.55
C THR A 63 -3.08 6.78 -25.48
N ILE A 64 -2.29 7.62 -26.15
CA ILE A 64 -0.85 7.39 -26.37
C ILE A 64 0.03 8.18 -25.40
N CYS A 65 -0.46 9.32 -24.90
CA CYS A 65 0.28 10.20 -23.99
C CYS A 65 -0.29 10.24 -22.57
N ALA A 66 -1.30 9.41 -22.27
CA ALA A 66 -2.04 9.46 -21.00
C ALA A 66 -1.23 9.04 -19.76
N GLU A 67 0.01 8.55 -19.92
CA GLU A 67 0.82 8.10 -18.79
C GLU A 67 1.67 9.16 -18.10
N ASP A 68 1.73 10.38 -18.58
CA ASP A 68 2.24 11.49 -17.77
C ASP A 68 1.18 12.10 -16.83
N ALA A 69 -0.06 11.72 -16.99
CA ALA A 69 -1.08 11.85 -15.97
C ALA A 69 -1.06 10.59 -15.08
N SER A 70 -0.05 10.48 -14.18
CA SER A 70 -0.22 9.62 -13.01
C SER A 70 -1.63 9.86 -12.47
N PRO A 71 -2.44 8.82 -12.13
CA PRO A 71 -3.73 9.03 -11.48
C PRO A 71 -3.64 9.83 -10.17
N ILE A 72 -2.47 9.94 -9.56
CA ILE A 72 -2.19 10.97 -8.55
C ILE A 72 -2.38 12.37 -9.17
N ALA A 73 -1.86 12.61 -10.38
CA ALA A 73 -2.10 13.86 -11.10
C ALA A 73 -3.58 14.07 -11.44
N LEU A 74 -4.31 13.01 -11.83
CA LEU A 74 -5.75 13.05 -12.13
C LEU A 74 -6.62 13.18 -10.87
N ALA A 75 -6.25 12.53 -9.76
CA ALA A 75 -6.93 12.68 -8.47
C ALA A 75 -6.73 14.09 -7.90
N VAL A 76 -5.53 14.67 -8.09
CA VAL A 76 -5.22 16.04 -7.69
C VAL A 76 -5.75 17.08 -8.68
N GLU A 77 -5.85 16.78 -9.99
CA GLU A 77 -6.51 17.67 -10.97
C GLU A 77 -8.01 17.82 -10.74
N ARG A 78 -8.69 16.81 -10.16
CA ARG A 78 -10.07 16.95 -9.67
C ARG A 78 -10.20 17.90 -8.49
N GLY A 79 -9.12 18.08 -7.68
CA GLY A 79 -9.05 18.96 -6.52
C GLY A 79 -8.18 20.21 -6.70
N ARG A 80 -7.15 20.22 -7.55
CA ARG A 80 -6.23 21.34 -7.81
C ARG A 80 -5.65 21.25 -9.21
N LYS A 81 -5.64 22.37 -9.95
CA LYS A 81 -5.11 22.49 -11.32
C LYS A 81 -3.57 22.52 -11.42
N GLU A 82 -2.83 21.92 -10.49
CA GLU A 82 -1.35 21.91 -10.54
C GLU A 82 -0.82 20.48 -10.70
N ARG A 83 0.01 20.26 -11.73
CA ARG A 83 0.73 19.00 -11.96
C ARG A 83 1.64 18.69 -10.77
N ILE A 84 1.46 17.54 -10.15
CA ILE A 84 2.39 17.03 -9.14
C ILE A 84 3.66 16.63 -9.86
N ALA A 85 4.76 17.33 -9.59
CA ALA A 85 6.07 16.85 -10.02
C ALA A 85 6.35 15.49 -9.33
N LYS A 86 6.80 14.47 -10.07
CA LYS A 86 7.18 13.14 -9.55
C LYS A 86 8.14 13.21 -8.34
N THR A 87 8.77 14.37 -8.14
CA THR A 87 9.75 14.67 -7.09
C THR A 87 9.18 15.35 -5.84
N THR A 88 7.90 15.77 -5.86
CA THR A 88 7.29 16.45 -4.71
C THR A 88 6.91 15.43 -3.63
N PRO A 89 7.24 15.68 -2.34
CA PRO A 89 6.76 14.86 -1.25
C PRO A 89 5.22 14.86 -1.22
N LEU A 90 4.61 13.67 -1.15
CA LEU A 90 3.14 13.56 -1.15
C LEU A 90 2.52 14.25 0.07
N LYS A 91 3.27 14.33 1.18
CA LYS A 91 2.85 15.01 2.42
C LYS A 91 2.45 16.47 2.19
N ASP A 92 3.11 17.16 1.27
CA ASP A 92 2.85 18.58 0.97
C ASP A 92 1.55 18.80 0.17
N LEU A 93 0.94 17.71 -0.30
CA LEU A 93 -0.26 17.71 -1.12
C LEU A 93 -1.51 17.29 -0.36
N LEU A 94 -1.35 16.78 0.88
CA LEU A 94 -2.48 16.29 1.68
C LEU A 94 -3.50 17.40 1.93
N VAL A 95 -4.77 17.07 1.71
CA VAL A 95 -5.88 17.96 2.05
C VAL A 95 -6.20 17.80 3.53
N ASP A 96 -6.21 18.92 4.28
CA ASP A 96 -6.65 18.89 5.69
C ASP A 96 -8.17 18.74 5.76
N ARG A 97 -8.61 17.60 6.29
CA ARG A 97 -10.01 17.23 6.51
C ARG A 97 -10.34 17.07 7.99
N TYR A 98 -9.48 17.57 8.87
CA TYR A 98 -9.61 17.35 10.31
C TYR A 98 -10.99 17.71 10.85
N ASP A 99 -11.53 18.87 10.46
CA ASP A 99 -12.80 19.40 10.95
C ASP A 99 -14.02 18.88 10.17
N GLU A 100 -13.81 18.08 9.11
CA GLU A 100 -14.87 17.55 8.27
C GLU A 100 -15.34 16.16 8.76
N PRO A 101 -16.64 15.82 8.59
CA PRO A 101 -17.13 14.46 8.80
C PRO A 101 -16.53 13.49 7.77
N LEU A 102 -16.63 12.19 8.05
CA LEU A 102 -16.31 11.18 7.06
C LEU A 102 -17.27 11.26 5.87
N CYS A 103 -16.74 11.16 4.66
CA CYS A 103 -17.51 11.15 3.43
C CYS A 103 -17.97 9.73 3.11
N VAL A 104 -19.30 9.50 3.08
CA VAL A 104 -19.89 8.18 2.83
C VAL A 104 -19.55 7.67 1.43
N GLU A 105 -19.61 8.56 0.43
CA GLU A 105 -19.31 8.23 -0.96
C GLU A 105 -17.85 7.75 -1.11
N ARG A 106 -16.92 8.43 -0.44
CA ARG A 106 -15.50 8.02 -0.42
C ARG A 106 -15.31 6.68 0.28
N GLY A 107 -16.04 6.42 1.38
CA GLY A 107 -16.02 5.09 2.01
C GLY A 107 -16.40 3.99 1.01
N ALA A 108 -17.49 4.17 0.27
CA ALA A 108 -17.92 3.23 -0.76
C ALA A 108 -16.92 3.09 -1.92
N GLU A 109 -16.23 4.16 -2.33
CA GLU A 109 -15.16 4.11 -3.33
C GLU A 109 -13.97 3.27 -2.84
N LEU A 110 -13.58 3.41 -1.58
CA LEU A 110 -12.51 2.61 -0.96
C LEU A 110 -12.86 1.12 -0.91
N ASP A 111 -14.10 0.78 -0.52
CA ASP A 111 -14.59 -0.60 -0.52
C ASP A 111 -14.63 -1.20 -1.94
N ASN A 112 -15.06 -0.43 -2.93
CA ASN A 112 -15.00 -0.84 -4.34
C ASN A 112 -13.56 -1.06 -4.80
N GLY A 113 -12.62 -0.24 -4.36
CA GLY A 113 -11.19 -0.40 -4.63
C GLY A 113 -10.67 -1.76 -4.13
N MET A 114 -11.08 -2.19 -2.94
CA MET A 114 -10.75 -3.52 -2.41
C MET A 114 -11.29 -4.65 -3.30
N LEU A 115 -12.53 -4.52 -3.78
CA LEU A 115 -13.13 -5.52 -4.67
C LEU A 115 -12.40 -5.61 -6.02
N LEU A 116 -12.06 -4.46 -6.62
CA LEU A 116 -11.28 -4.40 -7.86
C LEU A 116 -9.90 -5.05 -7.69
N ALA A 117 -9.23 -4.80 -6.56
CA ALA A 117 -7.96 -5.43 -6.24
C ALA A 117 -8.06 -6.96 -6.21
N LYS A 118 -9.11 -7.52 -5.59
CA LYS A 118 -9.36 -8.98 -5.59
C LYS A 118 -9.53 -9.54 -7.00
N GLN A 119 -10.20 -8.82 -7.89
CA GLN A 119 -10.34 -9.23 -9.29
C GLN A 119 -8.97 -9.26 -10.00
N GLN A 120 -8.12 -8.26 -9.78
CA GLN A 120 -6.75 -8.23 -10.32
C GLN A 120 -5.90 -9.38 -9.79
N PHE A 121 -5.96 -9.70 -8.51
CA PHE A 121 -5.29 -10.89 -7.96
C PHE A 121 -5.81 -12.20 -8.58
N GLY A 122 -7.11 -12.29 -8.86
CA GLY A 122 -7.71 -13.41 -9.58
C GLY A 122 -7.11 -13.60 -10.97
N LEU A 123 -6.99 -12.52 -11.74
CA LEU A 123 -6.37 -12.52 -13.07
C LEU A 123 -4.88 -12.90 -13.00
N LEU A 124 -4.14 -12.33 -12.05
CA LEU A 124 -2.73 -12.64 -11.85
C LEU A 124 -2.53 -14.14 -11.54
N ARG A 125 -3.35 -14.73 -10.67
CA ARG A 125 -3.30 -16.18 -10.40
C ARG A 125 -3.57 -17.03 -11.64
N GLN A 126 -4.46 -16.59 -12.53
CA GLN A 126 -4.69 -17.24 -13.81
C GLN A 126 -3.44 -17.17 -14.69
N GLN A 127 -2.85 -15.99 -14.85
CA GLN A 127 -1.64 -15.77 -15.66
C GLN A 127 -0.46 -16.62 -15.14
N LEU A 128 -0.27 -16.70 -13.83
CA LEU A 128 0.76 -17.58 -13.21
C LEU A 128 0.54 -19.04 -13.57
N ARG A 129 -0.72 -19.54 -13.55
CA ARG A 129 -1.03 -20.93 -13.93
C ARG A 129 -0.82 -21.22 -15.42
N GLU A 130 -1.06 -20.24 -16.25
CA GLU A 130 -0.89 -20.33 -17.71
C GLU A 130 0.55 -20.08 -18.14
N ASN A 131 1.43 -19.73 -17.19
CA ASN A 131 2.85 -19.41 -17.43
C ASN A 131 3.05 -18.33 -18.49
N VAL A 132 2.20 -17.31 -18.45
CA VAL A 132 2.30 -16.11 -19.30
C VAL A 132 2.90 -14.94 -18.54
N VAL A 133 3.43 -13.94 -19.27
CA VAL A 133 3.97 -12.73 -18.67
C VAL A 133 2.88 -12.01 -17.87
N LEU A 134 3.21 -11.62 -16.64
CA LEU A 134 2.25 -10.96 -15.75
C LEU A 134 1.95 -9.53 -16.24
N ALA A 135 0.67 -9.22 -16.34
CA ALA A 135 0.22 -7.84 -16.53
C ALA A 135 0.02 -7.18 -15.16
N THR A 136 0.83 -6.19 -14.85
CA THR A 136 0.80 -5.49 -13.56
C THR A 136 0.13 -4.12 -13.62
N ASP A 137 -0.33 -3.68 -14.80
CA ASP A 137 -0.97 -2.37 -14.98
C ASP A 137 -2.14 -2.15 -14.03
N GLY A 138 -2.98 -3.18 -13.80
CA GLY A 138 -4.07 -3.11 -12.84
C GLY A 138 -3.60 -2.87 -11.39
N PHE A 139 -2.43 -3.37 -11.01
CA PHE A 139 -1.86 -3.12 -9.69
C PHE A 139 -1.26 -1.71 -9.57
N VAL A 140 -0.69 -1.20 -10.65
CA VAL A 140 -0.24 0.21 -10.74
C VAL A 140 -1.45 1.13 -10.59
N GLU A 141 -2.56 0.84 -11.26
CA GLU A 141 -3.81 1.61 -11.13
C GLU A 141 -4.35 1.57 -9.70
N ILE A 142 -4.38 0.41 -9.05
CA ILE A 142 -4.80 0.25 -7.65
C ILE A 142 -3.94 1.12 -6.74
N ALA A 143 -2.61 1.04 -6.86
CA ALA A 143 -1.69 1.84 -6.05
C ALA A 143 -1.93 3.35 -6.27
N ASN A 144 -2.12 3.77 -7.52
CA ASN A 144 -2.42 5.16 -7.86
C ASN A 144 -3.74 5.64 -7.24
N ASN A 145 -4.81 4.85 -7.33
CA ASN A 145 -6.12 5.21 -6.80
C ASN A 145 -6.07 5.40 -5.28
N TYR A 146 -5.41 4.50 -4.55
CA TYR A 146 -5.24 4.65 -3.10
C TYR A 146 -4.30 5.80 -2.72
N ALA A 147 -3.25 6.07 -3.50
CA ALA A 147 -2.42 7.24 -3.30
C ALA A 147 -3.22 8.54 -3.47
N GLY A 148 -4.10 8.61 -4.47
CA GLY A 148 -5.05 9.70 -4.66
C GLY A 148 -6.01 9.85 -3.47
N SER A 149 -6.58 8.74 -2.99
CA SER A 149 -7.47 8.73 -1.82
C SER A 149 -6.74 9.22 -0.55
N LEU A 150 -5.47 8.84 -0.35
CA LEU A 150 -4.65 9.35 0.75
C LEU A 150 -4.43 10.87 0.68
N VAL A 151 -4.26 11.44 -0.52
CA VAL A 151 -4.14 12.89 -0.71
C VAL A 151 -5.46 13.59 -0.38
N GLU A 152 -6.58 13.05 -0.81
CA GLU A 152 -7.90 13.66 -0.63
C GLU A 152 -8.40 13.60 0.82
N ASP A 153 -8.23 12.46 1.49
CA ASP A 153 -8.57 12.28 2.91
C ASP A 153 -7.73 11.14 3.51
N HIS A 154 -6.57 11.52 4.04
CA HIS A 154 -5.63 10.58 4.61
C HIS A 154 -6.23 9.72 5.73
N ASP A 155 -6.89 10.36 6.69
CA ASP A 155 -7.39 9.67 7.88
C ASP A 155 -8.56 8.75 7.57
N GLN A 156 -9.46 9.16 6.67
CA GLN A 156 -10.56 8.29 6.23
C GLN A 156 -10.02 7.08 5.46
N THR A 157 -9.03 7.29 4.56
CA THR A 157 -8.45 6.20 3.77
C THR A 157 -7.76 5.17 4.68
N VAL A 158 -6.94 5.62 5.62
CA VAL A 158 -6.28 4.74 6.61
C VAL A 158 -7.31 4.06 7.50
N GLY A 159 -8.30 4.81 8.01
CA GLY A 159 -9.31 4.29 8.94
C GLY A 159 -10.26 3.27 8.32
N VAL A 160 -10.56 3.37 7.03
CA VAL A 160 -11.42 2.39 6.32
C VAL A 160 -10.62 1.17 5.89
N VAL A 161 -9.50 1.39 5.19
CA VAL A 161 -8.73 0.29 4.60
C VAL A 161 -7.80 -0.37 5.62
N GLY A 162 -7.22 0.39 6.55
CA GLY A 162 -6.32 -0.12 7.59
C GLY A 162 -7.02 -0.78 8.78
N ALA A 163 -8.32 -0.54 8.99
CA ALA A 163 -9.07 -1.06 10.11
C ALA A 163 -9.09 -2.60 10.16
N ALA A 164 -9.15 -3.14 11.37
CA ALA A 164 -9.38 -4.56 11.58
C ALA A 164 -10.73 -5.00 11.00
N ALA A 165 -10.81 -6.22 10.48
CA ALA A 165 -12.01 -6.79 9.88
C ALA A 165 -12.22 -8.24 10.36
N ALA A 166 -13.45 -8.74 10.24
CA ALA A 166 -13.81 -10.09 10.67
C ALA A 166 -13.05 -11.19 9.93
N SER A 167 -12.66 -10.93 8.69
CA SER A 167 -11.79 -11.79 7.89
C SER A 167 -10.83 -10.94 7.05
N CYS A 168 -9.67 -11.49 6.79
CA CYS A 168 -8.67 -10.87 5.91
C CYS A 168 -7.90 -12.00 5.20
N ASP A 169 -8.18 -12.17 3.92
CA ASP A 169 -7.41 -13.10 3.09
C ASP A 169 -6.06 -12.45 2.68
N VAL A 170 -5.23 -13.20 1.94
CA VAL A 170 -3.91 -12.73 1.50
C VAL A 170 -4.04 -11.51 0.60
N ASP A 171 -5.04 -11.48 -0.29
CA ASP A 171 -5.27 -10.35 -1.20
C ASP A 171 -5.69 -9.10 -0.42
N ASP A 172 -6.64 -9.21 0.52
CA ASP A 172 -7.05 -8.13 1.40
C ASP A 172 -5.85 -7.57 2.18
N ARG A 173 -5.01 -8.46 2.74
CA ARG A 173 -3.83 -8.05 3.50
C ARG A 173 -2.84 -7.28 2.62
N SER A 174 -2.61 -7.73 1.39
CA SER A 174 -1.72 -7.04 0.44
C SER A 174 -2.20 -5.61 0.12
N VAL A 175 -3.52 -5.42 -0.08
CA VAL A 175 -4.10 -4.07 -0.30
C VAL A 175 -3.96 -3.19 0.93
N ARG A 176 -4.30 -3.71 2.11
CA ARG A 176 -4.17 -2.97 3.38
C ARG A 176 -2.73 -2.58 3.66
N MET A 177 -1.81 -3.51 3.38
CA MET A 177 -0.38 -3.27 3.50
C MET A 177 0.10 -2.18 2.52
N ALA A 178 -0.43 -2.15 1.29
CA ALA A 178 -0.12 -1.10 0.33
C ALA A 178 -0.58 0.27 0.84
N VAL A 179 -1.83 0.39 1.30
CA VAL A 179 -2.38 1.66 1.79
C VAL A 179 -1.63 2.16 3.03
N LEU A 180 -1.44 1.31 4.04
CA LEU A 180 -0.70 1.70 5.25
C LEU A 180 0.78 1.98 4.96
N GLY A 181 1.41 1.20 4.10
CA GLY A 181 2.80 1.43 3.67
C GLY A 181 2.97 2.77 2.95
N MET A 182 2.05 3.11 2.05
CA MET A 182 2.01 4.42 1.38
C MET A 182 1.76 5.56 2.37
N ALA A 183 0.86 5.38 3.35
CA ALA A 183 0.60 6.38 4.38
C ALA A 183 1.85 6.65 5.24
N VAL A 184 2.55 5.60 5.69
CA VAL A 184 3.81 5.72 6.44
C VAL A 184 4.89 6.39 5.59
N ALA A 185 5.02 6.01 4.32
CA ALA A 185 5.96 6.62 3.39
C ALA A 185 5.67 8.12 3.18
N THR A 186 4.38 8.49 3.11
CA THR A 186 3.93 9.89 3.04
C THR A 186 4.37 10.66 4.28
N GLU A 187 4.16 10.11 5.48
CA GLU A 187 4.61 10.72 6.74
C GLU A 187 6.14 10.88 6.80
N MET A 188 6.88 9.93 6.22
CA MET A 188 8.34 10.00 6.10
C MET A 188 8.84 11.02 5.05
N GLY A 189 7.94 11.67 4.30
CA GLY A 189 8.26 12.67 3.28
C GLY A 189 8.80 12.09 1.98
N LEU A 190 8.44 10.86 1.62
CA LEU A 190 8.81 10.26 0.35
C LEU A 190 8.04 10.92 -0.81
N THR A 191 8.66 10.88 -1.99
CA THR A 191 8.07 11.42 -3.23
C THR A 191 6.92 10.55 -3.71
N GLY A 192 6.02 11.12 -4.54
CA GLY A 192 4.89 10.40 -5.12
C GLY A 192 5.32 9.13 -5.86
N GLN A 193 6.43 9.16 -6.62
CA GLN A 193 6.97 7.97 -7.28
C GLN A 193 7.37 6.87 -6.30
N GLN A 194 8.09 7.20 -5.23
CA GLN A 194 8.52 6.23 -4.22
C GLN A 194 7.33 5.63 -3.47
N ILE A 195 6.29 6.42 -3.25
CA ILE A 195 5.06 5.97 -2.59
C ILE A 195 4.32 4.95 -3.46
N LEU A 196 4.22 5.19 -4.77
CA LEU A 196 3.66 4.22 -5.71
C LEU A 196 4.47 2.92 -5.77
N GLU A 197 5.78 3.01 -5.78
CA GLU A 197 6.67 1.84 -5.76
C GLU A 197 6.49 1.02 -4.46
N ILE A 198 6.27 1.67 -3.32
CA ILE A 198 5.93 1.00 -2.06
C ILE A 198 4.57 0.30 -2.17
N GLY A 199 3.56 0.97 -2.72
CA GLY A 199 2.24 0.37 -2.97
C GLY A 199 2.34 -0.88 -3.84
N LEU A 200 3.05 -0.78 -4.96
CA LEU A 200 3.26 -1.91 -5.87
C LEU A 200 4.07 -3.04 -5.23
N THR A 201 5.11 -2.72 -4.45
CA THR A 201 5.87 -3.71 -3.67
C THR A 201 4.95 -4.49 -2.73
N ALA A 202 4.09 -3.79 -1.98
CA ALA A 202 3.15 -4.41 -1.05
C ALA A 202 2.12 -5.30 -1.76
N LEU A 203 1.61 -4.88 -2.92
CA LEU A 203 0.64 -5.67 -3.69
C LEU A 203 1.25 -6.96 -4.26
N LEU A 204 2.54 -6.95 -4.60
CA LEU A 204 3.19 -8.06 -5.30
C LEU A 204 4.08 -8.95 -4.42
N HIS A 205 4.39 -8.58 -3.17
CA HIS A 205 5.40 -9.29 -2.37
C HIS A 205 5.09 -10.77 -2.09
N ASP A 206 3.81 -11.13 -1.98
CA ASP A 206 3.33 -12.46 -1.62
C ASP A 206 2.84 -13.32 -2.80
N ILE A 207 2.94 -12.82 -4.05
CA ILE A 207 2.41 -13.55 -5.23
C ILE A 207 3.04 -14.92 -5.43
N GLY A 208 4.26 -15.13 -4.95
CA GLY A 208 4.99 -16.39 -5.00
C GLY A 208 4.27 -17.54 -4.31
N PHE A 209 3.42 -17.28 -3.31
CA PHE A 209 2.61 -18.31 -2.67
C PHE A 209 1.73 -19.07 -3.65
N ASN A 210 1.31 -18.46 -4.75
CA ASN A 210 0.49 -19.10 -5.77
C ASN A 210 1.22 -20.24 -6.50
N LEU A 211 2.55 -20.29 -6.45
CA LEU A 211 3.39 -21.31 -7.07
C LEU A 211 3.95 -22.33 -6.06
N MET A 212 3.79 -22.10 -4.75
CA MET A 212 4.46 -22.91 -3.71
C MET A 212 3.68 -24.14 -3.23
N GLY A 213 2.51 -24.42 -3.77
CA GLY A 213 1.76 -25.65 -3.45
C GLY A 213 1.39 -25.81 -1.98
N GLY A 214 1.44 -27.03 -1.45
CA GLY A 214 0.92 -27.39 -0.13
C GLY A 214 1.54 -26.65 1.07
N ALA A 215 2.77 -26.15 0.98
CA ALA A 215 3.38 -25.36 2.05
C ALA A 215 2.67 -24.01 2.27
N ALA A 216 2.11 -23.43 1.21
CA ALA A 216 1.39 -22.15 1.28
C ALA A 216 -0.06 -22.28 1.81
N SER A 217 -0.59 -23.52 1.89
CA SER A 217 -1.99 -23.75 2.26
C SER A 217 -2.19 -24.00 3.76
N LYS A 218 -1.10 -24.17 4.51
CA LYS A 218 -1.13 -24.50 5.94
C LYS A 218 -0.92 -23.22 6.77
N PRO A 219 -1.71 -23.00 7.83
CA PRO A 219 -1.44 -21.92 8.77
C PRO A 219 -0.01 -22.01 9.32
N VAL A 220 0.69 -20.87 9.34
CA VAL A 220 2.11 -20.80 9.78
C VAL A 220 2.28 -21.30 11.22
N GLU A 221 1.26 -21.08 12.05
CA GLU A 221 1.23 -21.55 13.45
C GLU A 221 1.32 -23.07 13.58
N LEU A 222 0.85 -23.81 12.56
CA LEU A 222 0.84 -25.27 12.52
C LEU A 222 2.01 -25.88 11.74
N MET A 223 2.86 -25.07 11.11
CA MET A 223 4.00 -25.55 10.33
C MET A 223 5.08 -26.16 11.22
N ASN A 224 5.67 -27.26 10.78
CA ASN A 224 6.94 -27.76 11.33
C ASN A 224 8.13 -26.96 10.77
N GLU A 225 9.34 -27.26 11.23
CA GLU A 225 10.55 -26.52 10.82
C GLU A 225 10.84 -26.63 9.32
N ALA A 226 10.62 -27.80 8.71
CA ALA A 226 10.83 -28.01 7.29
C ALA A 226 9.81 -27.24 6.44
N GLU A 227 8.53 -27.26 6.84
CA GLU A 227 7.46 -26.48 6.20
C GLU A 227 7.71 -24.99 6.34
N LEU A 228 8.17 -24.53 7.51
CA LEU A 228 8.51 -23.13 7.75
C LEU A 228 9.73 -22.70 6.89
N TRP A 229 10.68 -23.60 6.69
CA TRP A 229 11.80 -23.35 5.80
C TRP A 229 11.34 -23.16 4.35
N GLU A 230 10.45 -24.01 3.86
CA GLU A 230 9.86 -23.86 2.52
C GLU A 230 9.02 -22.57 2.43
N TYR A 231 8.17 -22.31 3.42
CA TYR A 231 7.37 -21.08 3.50
C TYR A 231 8.24 -19.82 3.34
N ARG A 232 9.38 -19.75 4.01
CA ARG A 232 10.30 -18.59 3.97
C ARG A 232 10.96 -18.33 2.62
N LYS A 233 10.76 -19.18 1.63
CA LYS A 233 11.25 -18.98 0.27
C LYS A 233 10.31 -18.14 -0.60
N HIS A 234 9.07 -17.90 -0.15
CA HIS A 234 8.09 -17.16 -0.98
C HIS A 234 8.60 -15.81 -1.48
N PRO A 235 9.42 -15.01 -0.76
CA PRO A 235 9.91 -13.75 -1.30
C PRO A 235 10.78 -13.94 -2.55
N LEU A 236 11.62 -14.98 -2.56
CA LEU A 236 12.45 -15.30 -3.72
C LEU A 236 11.60 -15.78 -4.89
N VAL A 237 10.56 -16.57 -4.63
CA VAL A 237 9.61 -17.03 -5.64
C VAL A 237 8.82 -15.83 -6.18
N SER A 238 8.35 -14.93 -5.31
CA SER A 238 7.64 -13.69 -5.73
C SER A 238 8.49 -12.83 -6.67
N VAL A 239 9.76 -12.62 -6.34
CA VAL A 239 10.68 -11.87 -7.21
C VAL A 239 10.85 -12.58 -8.56
N SER A 240 10.96 -13.92 -8.59
CA SER A 240 11.08 -14.65 -9.85
C SER A 240 9.85 -14.50 -10.76
N CYS A 241 8.66 -14.32 -10.18
CA CYS A 241 7.42 -14.11 -10.93
C CYS A 241 7.40 -12.75 -11.67
N VAL A 242 8.10 -11.75 -11.15
CA VAL A 242 8.06 -10.38 -11.67
C VAL A 242 9.37 -9.92 -12.31
N ALA A 243 10.36 -10.80 -12.43
CA ALA A 243 11.70 -10.43 -12.90
C ALA A 243 11.73 -9.79 -14.29
N GLU A 244 10.79 -10.15 -15.17
CA GLU A 244 10.68 -9.63 -16.55
C GLU A 244 9.52 -8.62 -16.72
N VAL A 245 8.87 -8.21 -15.63
CA VAL A 245 7.73 -7.27 -15.69
C VAL A 245 8.23 -5.84 -15.80
N PRO A 246 7.86 -5.07 -16.85
CA PRO A 246 8.46 -3.77 -17.15
C PRO A 246 8.35 -2.71 -16.05
N HIS A 247 7.26 -2.70 -15.29
CA HIS A 247 7.00 -1.69 -14.24
C HIS A 247 7.58 -2.07 -12.87
N VAL A 248 8.19 -3.24 -12.74
CA VAL A 248 8.80 -3.72 -11.49
C VAL A 248 10.29 -3.47 -11.53
N SER A 249 10.71 -2.30 -11.06
CA SER A 249 12.11 -1.91 -11.01
C SER A 249 12.94 -2.84 -10.12
N GLU A 250 14.27 -2.84 -10.30
CA GLU A 250 15.18 -3.59 -9.42
C GLU A 250 15.01 -3.20 -7.95
N GLY A 251 14.74 -1.93 -7.65
CA GLY A 251 14.45 -1.46 -6.29
C GLY A 251 13.22 -2.10 -5.69
N ILE A 252 12.14 -2.26 -6.49
CA ILE A 252 10.93 -2.97 -6.08
C ILE A 252 11.24 -4.45 -5.82
N GLN A 253 11.97 -5.12 -6.72
CA GLN A 253 12.34 -6.53 -6.58
C GLN A 253 13.19 -6.78 -5.31
N ILE A 254 14.17 -5.94 -5.05
CA ILE A 254 14.98 -6.00 -3.82
C ILE A 254 14.09 -5.79 -2.58
N ALA A 255 13.18 -4.84 -2.64
CA ALA A 255 12.28 -4.57 -1.53
C ALA A 255 11.33 -5.75 -1.29
N MET A 256 10.75 -6.36 -2.33
CA MET A 256 9.90 -7.57 -2.24
C MET A 256 10.67 -8.73 -1.57
N GLU A 257 11.91 -8.98 -1.98
CA GLU A 257 12.74 -10.02 -1.37
C GLU A 257 12.95 -9.77 0.13
N GLN A 258 13.06 -8.50 0.55
CA GLN A 258 13.50 -8.10 1.89
C GLN A 258 12.35 -7.73 2.84
N VAL A 259 11.07 -7.79 2.44
CA VAL A 259 9.93 -7.40 3.30
C VAL A 259 9.95 -8.10 4.67
N HIS A 260 10.38 -9.35 4.71
CA HIS A 260 10.41 -10.15 5.94
C HIS A 260 11.78 -10.16 6.65
N GLU A 261 12.73 -9.32 6.19
CA GLU A 261 13.97 -9.10 6.91
C GLU A 261 13.73 -8.24 8.15
N GLN A 262 14.36 -8.59 9.26
CA GLN A 262 14.25 -7.82 10.51
C GLN A 262 15.45 -6.90 10.69
N PHE A 263 15.24 -5.75 11.30
CA PHE A 263 16.29 -4.73 11.41
C PHE A 263 17.51 -5.23 12.20
N ASP A 264 17.34 -6.19 13.12
CA ASP A 264 18.40 -6.86 13.87
C ASP A 264 19.07 -8.02 13.11
N GLY A 265 18.54 -8.42 11.93
CA GLY A 265 19.02 -9.52 11.11
C GLY A 265 18.44 -10.88 11.44
N SER A 266 17.43 -10.96 12.31
CA SER A 266 16.73 -12.21 12.65
C SER A 266 15.64 -12.61 11.63
N GLY A 267 15.47 -11.84 10.57
CA GLY A 267 14.50 -12.06 9.50
C GLY A 267 14.91 -13.09 8.46
N TYR A 268 14.17 -13.12 7.36
CA TYR A 268 14.43 -14.01 6.22
C TYR A 268 14.15 -13.27 4.91
N PRO A 269 14.62 -13.75 3.75
CA PRO A 269 15.30 -15.02 3.48
C PRO A 269 16.82 -15.01 3.73
N ARG A 270 17.47 -13.84 3.80
CA ARG A 270 18.94 -13.74 3.83
C ARG A 270 19.53 -13.32 5.17
N GLY A 271 18.72 -12.87 6.13
CA GLY A 271 19.17 -12.32 7.40
C GLY A 271 19.94 -10.99 7.23
N VAL A 272 19.51 -10.18 6.27
CA VAL A 272 20.05 -8.82 6.07
C VAL A 272 19.61 -7.95 7.24
N LYS A 273 20.46 -7.00 7.68
CA LYS A 273 20.17 -6.19 8.86
C LYS A 273 20.44 -4.70 8.68
N SER A 274 19.77 -3.91 9.52
CA SER A 274 19.94 -2.46 9.62
C SER A 274 19.70 -1.75 8.28
N HIS A 275 20.52 -0.77 7.96
CA HIS A 275 20.37 0.05 6.75
C HIS A 275 20.73 -0.69 5.44
N ARG A 276 21.17 -1.93 5.52
CA ARG A 276 21.34 -2.79 4.33
C ARG A 276 20.01 -3.34 3.81
N ILE A 277 18.96 -3.32 4.64
CA ILE A 277 17.60 -3.61 4.21
C ILE A 277 17.07 -2.40 3.42
N HIS A 278 16.47 -2.64 2.26
CA HIS A 278 15.89 -1.60 1.42
C HIS A 278 14.86 -0.75 2.20
N ASN A 279 14.80 0.56 1.95
CA ASN A 279 13.92 1.45 2.71
C ASN A 279 12.44 1.04 2.64
N TYR A 280 11.96 0.64 1.45
CA TYR A 280 10.59 0.18 1.26
C TYR A 280 10.29 -1.09 2.08
N ALA A 281 11.24 -2.03 2.08
CA ALA A 281 11.12 -3.25 2.86
C ALA A 281 11.01 -2.97 4.37
N ARG A 282 11.79 -2.00 4.89
CA ARG A 282 11.71 -1.60 6.32
C ARG A 282 10.34 -1.01 6.67
N ILE A 283 9.75 -0.21 5.77
CA ILE A 283 8.41 0.34 5.94
C ILE A 283 7.38 -0.78 5.94
N LEU A 284 7.40 -1.63 4.90
CA LEU A 284 6.43 -2.70 4.73
C LEU A 284 6.55 -3.78 5.81
N ASN A 285 7.74 -4.05 6.33
CA ASN A 285 7.94 -4.98 7.44
C ASN A 285 7.18 -4.57 8.71
N VAL A 286 7.21 -3.29 9.08
CA VAL A 286 6.44 -2.78 10.23
C VAL A 286 4.95 -2.92 10.00
N VAL A 287 4.47 -2.54 8.81
CA VAL A 287 3.06 -2.61 8.44
C VAL A 287 2.56 -4.06 8.40
N ASP A 288 3.29 -4.98 7.73
CA ASP A 288 2.93 -6.40 7.68
C ASP A 288 2.87 -7.01 9.08
N SER A 289 3.83 -6.69 9.93
CA SER A 289 3.87 -7.13 11.33
C SER A 289 2.65 -6.66 12.12
N TYR A 290 2.20 -5.42 11.91
CA TYR A 290 0.99 -4.89 12.51
C TYR A 290 -0.26 -5.61 12.02
N LEU A 291 -0.40 -5.76 10.71
CA LEU A 291 -1.54 -6.45 10.10
C LEU A 291 -1.61 -7.92 10.54
N GLN A 292 -0.47 -8.60 10.65
CA GLN A 292 -0.43 -9.95 11.21
C GLN A 292 -1.01 -10.04 12.63
N LEU A 293 -0.84 -9.01 13.45
CA LEU A 293 -1.35 -8.99 14.83
C LEU A 293 -2.85 -8.71 14.89
N ILE A 294 -3.34 -7.72 14.15
CA ILE A 294 -4.73 -7.26 14.27
C ILE A 294 -5.75 -8.16 13.58
N PHE A 295 -5.35 -8.92 12.55
CA PHE A 295 -6.27 -9.82 11.86
C PHE A 295 -6.33 -11.20 12.52
N PRO A 296 -7.55 -11.76 12.67
CA PRO A 296 -7.70 -13.13 13.11
C PRO A 296 -7.22 -14.10 12.02
N THR A 297 -6.73 -15.25 12.44
CA THR A 297 -6.51 -16.44 11.60
C THR A 297 -7.44 -17.56 12.05
N ASN A 298 -7.50 -18.68 11.32
CA ASN A 298 -8.27 -19.85 11.77
C ASN A 298 -7.78 -20.40 13.11
N GLU A 299 -6.54 -20.11 13.49
CA GLU A 299 -5.87 -20.63 14.69
C GLU A 299 -5.71 -19.59 15.80
N ARG A 300 -6.00 -18.33 15.51
CA ARG A 300 -5.74 -17.22 16.45
C ARG A 300 -6.72 -16.08 16.25
N ARG A 301 -7.24 -15.57 17.36
CA ARG A 301 -8.00 -14.30 17.39
C ARG A 301 -7.08 -13.13 17.07
N GLY A 302 -7.60 -12.09 16.45
CA GLY A 302 -6.91 -10.81 16.26
C GLY A 302 -6.63 -10.13 17.60
N ILE A 303 -5.58 -9.30 17.65
CA ILE A 303 -5.33 -8.43 18.78
C ILE A 303 -5.92 -7.06 18.45
N ILE A 304 -6.56 -6.39 19.40
CA ILE A 304 -7.07 -5.03 19.12
C ILE A 304 -5.91 -4.10 18.69
N PRO A 305 -6.18 -3.15 17.76
CA PRO A 305 -5.15 -2.29 17.19
C PRO A 305 -4.26 -1.58 18.21
N HIS A 306 -4.84 -1.07 19.31
CA HIS A 306 -4.11 -0.42 20.40
C HIS A 306 -3.07 -1.35 21.07
N ASP A 307 -3.45 -2.58 21.38
CA ASP A 307 -2.58 -3.53 22.06
C ASP A 307 -1.53 -4.11 21.09
N ALA A 308 -1.88 -4.28 19.81
CA ALA A 308 -0.96 -4.65 18.75
C ALA A 308 0.16 -3.60 18.57
N LEU A 309 -0.21 -2.32 18.58
CA LEU A 309 0.75 -1.22 18.56
C LEU A 309 1.69 -1.26 19.77
N GLY A 310 1.16 -1.52 20.98
CA GLY A 310 1.96 -1.69 22.18
C GLY A 310 2.99 -2.82 22.05
N LEU A 311 2.61 -3.93 21.44
CA LEU A 311 3.52 -5.06 21.18
C LEU A 311 4.60 -4.70 20.14
N LEU A 312 4.23 -4.01 19.05
CA LEU A 312 5.20 -3.52 18.06
C LEU A 312 6.24 -2.58 18.68
N LEU A 313 5.80 -1.66 19.55
CA LEU A 313 6.69 -0.75 20.27
C LEU A 313 7.65 -1.49 21.19
N HIS A 314 7.15 -2.51 21.90
CA HIS A 314 7.99 -3.37 22.72
C HIS A 314 9.07 -4.07 21.88
N GLN A 315 8.71 -4.62 20.72
CA GLN A 315 9.66 -5.27 19.82
C GLN A 315 10.62 -4.26 19.16
N ALA A 316 10.17 -3.05 18.86
CA ALA A 316 11.04 -1.97 18.38
C ALA A 316 12.12 -1.60 19.40
N GLY A 317 11.76 -1.57 20.69
CA GLY A 317 12.70 -1.38 21.80
C GLY A 317 13.77 -2.48 21.89
N ARG A 318 13.49 -3.67 21.31
CA ARG A 318 14.43 -4.79 21.21
C ARG A 318 15.25 -4.78 19.90
N GLY A 319 15.02 -3.81 19.03
CA GLY A 319 15.78 -3.63 17.80
C GLY A 319 15.24 -4.35 16.56
N LEU A 320 14.03 -4.94 16.61
CA LEU A 320 13.45 -5.68 15.48
C LEU A 320 13.07 -4.77 14.30
N PHE A 321 12.77 -3.51 14.53
CA PHE A 321 12.28 -2.56 13.52
C PHE A 321 13.17 -1.31 13.43
N ASP A 322 13.17 -0.65 12.27
CA ASP A 322 13.80 0.66 12.11
C ASP A 322 13.06 1.72 12.96
N PRO A 323 13.74 2.38 13.93
CA PRO A 323 13.10 3.36 14.80
C PRO A 323 12.45 4.53 14.08
N ARG A 324 12.97 4.91 12.89
CA ARG A 324 12.41 5.99 12.07
C ARG A 324 11.07 5.59 11.46
N VAL A 325 10.96 4.34 11.01
CA VAL A 325 9.72 3.79 10.47
C VAL A 325 8.68 3.65 11.58
N ILE A 326 9.05 3.11 12.74
CA ILE A 326 8.16 3.00 13.90
C ILE A 326 7.63 4.37 14.31
N ARG A 327 8.48 5.39 14.33
CA ARG A 327 8.04 6.76 14.65
C ARG A 327 7.01 7.28 13.64
N ALA A 328 7.25 7.08 12.34
CA ALA A 328 6.31 7.48 11.30
C ALA A 328 5.00 6.69 11.41
N PHE A 329 5.07 5.37 11.65
CA PHE A 329 3.91 4.52 11.88
C PHE A 329 3.06 4.98 13.06
N LEU A 330 3.68 5.39 14.18
CA LEU A 330 2.99 5.99 15.32
C LEU A 330 2.27 7.29 15.00
N HIS A 331 2.80 8.10 14.08
CA HIS A 331 2.11 9.30 13.62
C HIS A 331 0.87 8.99 12.77
N ILE A 332 0.83 7.81 12.12
CA ILE A 332 -0.31 7.36 11.32
C ILE A 332 -1.37 6.69 12.20
N GLU A 333 -0.97 5.71 12.99
CA GLU A 333 -1.90 4.91 13.79
C GLU A 333 -2.23 5.55 15.15
N THR A 334 -1.35 6.37 15.70
CA THR A 334 -1.51 7.03 17.01
C THR A 334 -1.74 6.04 18.17
N MET A 335 -1.99 6.52 19.38
CA MET A 335 -2.34 5.63 20.52
C MET A 335 -3.69 4.94 20.36
N TYR A 336 -4.59 5.59 19.64
CA TYR A 336 -5.91 5.06 19.29
C TYR A 336 -6.00 4.98 17.78
N PRO A 337 -5.67 3.82 17.18
CA PRO A 337 -5.61 3.68 15.74
C PRO A 337 -6.91 4.05 15.04
N LEU A 338 -6.77 4.65 13.84
CA LEU A 338 -7.91 5.04 13.01
C LEU A 338 -8.82 3.82 12.74
N GLY A 339 -10.13 4.03 12.82
CA GLY A 339 -11.13 2.99 12.64
C GLY A 339 -11.36 2.11 13.89
N SER A 340 -10.51 2.16 14.93
CA SER A 340 -10.70 1.36 16.14
C SER A 340 -11.86 1.87 17.00
N ILE A 341 -12.41 0.95 17.81
CA ILE A 341 -13.52 1.24 18.73
C ILE A 341 -12.96 1.56 20.12
N VAL A 342 -13.53 2.58 20.72
CA VAL A 342 -13.23 3.02 22.08
C VAL A 342 -14.50 3.19 22.90
N GLU A 343 -14.41 3.05 24.20
CA GLU A 343 -15.46 3.33 25.16
C GLU A 343 -15.15 4.62 25.91
N LEU A 344 -16.10 5.54 25.91
CA LEU A 344 -16.02 6.81 26.64
C LEU A 344 -16.29 6.60 28.12
N GLU A 345 -15.95 7.58 28.96
CA GLU A 345 -16.26 7.59 30.38
C GLU A 345 -17.77 7.46 30.66
N SER A 346 -18.61 7.95 29.75
CA SER A 346 -20.06 7.78 29.81
C SER A 346 -20.54 6.34 29.58
N GLY A 347 -19.68 5.42 29.13
CA GLY A 347 -20.04 4.08 28.68
C GLY A 347 -20.48 4.04 27.21
N GLU A 348 -20.52 5.17 26.49
CA GLU A 348 -20.87 5.22 25.08
C GLU A 348 -19.71 4.73 24.23
N MET A 349 -20.03 3.98 23.16
CA MET A 349 -19.06 3.48 22.19
C MET A 349 -18.85 4.51 21.08
N ALA A 350 -17.60 4.67 20.66
CA ALA A 350 -17.24 5.57 19.57
C ALA A 350 -16.12 4.98 18.70
N ARG A 351 -16.09 5.39 17.44
CA ARG A 351 -15.04 5.03 16.49
C ARG A 351 -14.05 6.18 16.32
N VAL A 352 -12.77 5.88 16.26
CA VAL A 352 -11.72 6.85 15.97
C VAL A 352 -11.78 7.23 14.48
N ILE A 353 -12.00 8.51 14.18
CA ILE A 353 -12.20 9.01 12.80
C ILE A 353 -11.11 9.98 12.32
N ARG A 354 -10.41 10.66 13.23
CA ARG A 354 -9.29 11.55 12.89
C ARG A 354 -8.16 11.41 13.90
N ARG A 355 -6.94 11.56 13.43
CA ARG A 355 -5.75 11.63 14.29
C ARG A 355 -5.77 12.94 15.10
N PRO A 356 -5.09 12.99 16.24
CA PRO A 356 -4.91 14.25 16.96
C PRO A 356 -4.10 15.26 16.11
N ARG A 357 -4.40 16.54 16.21
CA ARG A 357 -3.60 17.60 15.54
C ARG A 357 -2.15 17.64 16.03
N THR A 358 -1.94 17.30 17.27
CA THR A 358 -0.61 17.29 17.89
C THR A 358 -0.45 16.07 18.81
N GLY A 359 0.74 15.49 18.83
CA GLY A 359 1.04 14.32 19.67
C GLY A 359 0.40 13.03 19.18
N PHE A 360 0.11 12.12 20.09
CA PHE A 360 -0.35 10.75 19.81
C PHE A 360 -1.65 10.38 20.53
N ALA A 361 -2.17 11.27 21.37
CA ALA A 361 -3.38 11.07 22.16
C ALA A 361 -4.40 12.18 21.89
N GLY A 362 -5.67 11.95 22.16
CA GLY A 362 -6.73 12.92 21.91
C GLY A 362 -7.23 12.93 20.47
N PRO A 363 -7.59 11.77 19.88
CA PRO A 363 -8.16 11.68 18.54
C PRO A 363 -9.56 12.30 18.49
N VAL A 364 -10.06 12.49 17.27
CA VAL A 364 -11.47 12.80 17.05
C VAL A 364 -12.25 11.49 16.92
N LEU A 365 -13.37 11.44 17.60
CA LEU A 365 -14.27 10.29 17.67
C LEU A 365 -15.61 10.58 17.01
N GLN A 366 -16.25 9.53 16.51
CA GLN A 366 -17.64 9.54 16.13
C GLN A 366 -18.39 8.49 16.96
N THR A 367 -19.44 8.94 17.69
CA THR A 367 -20.27 8.04 18.48
C THR A 367 -21.24 7.26 17.60
N THR A 368 -21.87 6.21 18.16
CA THR A 368 -22.90 5.44 17.46
C THR A 368 -24.12 6.29 17.08
N ALA A 369 -24.37 7.39 17.80
CA ALA A 369 -25.40 8.37 17.47
C ALA A 369 -24.97 9.36 16.35
N GLY A 370 -23.75 9.26 15.84
CA GLY A 370 -23.20 10.15 14.80
C GLY A 370 -22.58 11.45 15.35
N ASN A 371 -22.52 11.65 16.67
CA ASN A 371 -21.92 12.84 17.25
C ASN A 371 -20.40 12.80 17.12
N ARG A 372 -19.80 13.95 16.75
CA ARG A 372 -18.36 14.15 16.69
C ARG A 372 -17.85 14.68 18.05
N ILE A 373 -16.80 14.05 18.58
CA ILE A 373 -16.14 14.44 19.82
C ILE A 373 -14.65 14.60 19.53
N ASP A 374 -14.10 15.79 19.76
CA ASP A 374 -12.68 16.08 19.63
C ASP A 374 -12.04 16.04 21.03
N LEU A 375 -11.31 14.96 21.31
CA LEU A 375 -10.64 14.77 22.62
C LEU A 375 -9.44 15.69 22.82
N GLY A 376 -8.91 16.30 21.75
CA GLY A 376 -7.84 17.28 21.83
C GLY A 376 -8.29 18.66 22.33
N GLN A 377 -9.59 18.94 22.29
CA GLN A 377 -10.19 20.23 22.67
C GLN A 377 -11.15 20.14 23.85
N GLY A 378 -11.43 18.95 24.35
CA GLY A 378 -12.51 18.71 25.28
C GLY A 378 -12.10 18.36 26.71
N GLU A 379 -13.07 18.45 27.61
CA GLU A 379 -12.98 18.05 29.02
C GLU A 379 -13.12 16.52 29.23
N THR A 380 -13.44 15.77 28.17
CA THR A 380 -13.63 14.31 28.23
C THR A 380 -12.28 13.62 28.22
N THR A 381 -11.93 12.96 29.30
CA THR A 381 -10.57 12.58 29.56
C THR A 381 -10.27 11.10 29.47
N LEU A 382 -11.24 10.20 29.56
CA LEU A 382 -10.95 8.78 29.59
C LEU A 382 -11.57 8.04 28.40
N VAL A 383 -10.67 7.52 27.56
CA VAL A 383 -11.01 6.64 26.44
C VAL A 383 -10.35 5.29 26.71
N ARG A 384 -11.15 4.23 26.73
CA ARG A 384 -10.68 2.86 26.86
C ARG A 384 -10.78 2.13 25.51
N PRO A 385 -9.69 1.61 24.95
CA PRO A 385 -9.77 0.79 23.76
C PRO A 385 -10.52 -0.51 24.07
N VAL A 386 -11.40 -0.92 23.18
CA VAL A 386 -12.21 -2.14 23.33
C VAL A 386 -12.19 -2.96 22.05
N CYS A 387 -12.64 -4.23 22.14
CA CYS A 387 -12.80 -5.06 20.96
C CYS A 387 -13.95 -4.51 20.09
N ASP A 388 -13.74 -4.54 18.76
CA ASP A 388 -14.83 -4.31 17.84
C ASP A 388 -15.79 -5.51 17.91
N PRO A 389 -17.11 -5.30 18.17
CA PRO A 389 -18.06 -6.40 18.30
C PRO A 389 -18.23 -7.23 17.02
N GLU A 390 -17.83 -6.70 15.87
CA GLU A 390 -17.91 -7.37 14.57
C GLU A 390 -16.65 -8.16 14.22
N VAL A 391 -15.58 -8.06 15.05
CA VAL A 391 -14.29 -8.68 14.78
C VAL A 391 -13.90 -9.63 15.91
N ASP A 392 -13.44 -10.84 15.58
CA ASP A 392 -12.95 -11.80 16.58
C ASP A 392 -11.58 -11.36 17.12
N GLN A 393 -11.59 -10.57 18.16
CA GLN A 393 -10.41 -9.95 18.77
C GLN A 393 -10.27 -10.25 20.26
N ILE A 394 -9.03 -10.10 20.74
CA ILE A 394 -8.71 -10.13 22.18
C ILE A 394 -7.97 -8.85 22.57
N ARG A 395 -8.04 -8.55 23.85
CA ARG A 395 -7.18 -7.58 24.52
C ARG A 395 -5.96 -8.25 25.13
N LEU A 396 -4.82 -7.58 25.05
CA LEU A 396 -3.64 -7.96 25.83
C LEU A 396 -3.57 -7.09 27.07
N CYS A 397 -3.45 -7.73 28.23
CA CYS A 397 -3.23 -6.99 29.48
C CYS A 397 -1.84 -6.32 29.40
N PRO A 398 -1.70 -5.02 29.75
CA PRO A 398 -0.42 -4.33 29.74
C PRO A 398 0.67 -5.04 30.54
N SER A 399 0.31 -5.71 31.65
CA SER A 399 1.24 -6.47 32.47
C SER A 399 1.85 -7.70 31.79
N VAL A 400 1.23 -8.21 30.72
CA VAL A 400 1.72 -9.38 29.96
C VAL A 400 2.42 -9.00 28.65
N LEU A 401 2.32 -7.75 28.19
CA LEU A 401 2.97 -7.32 26.93
C LEU A 401 4.47 -7.63 26.90
N GLY A 402 5.16 -7.43 28.01
CA GLY A 402 6.59 -7.76 28.15
C GLY A 402 6.91 -9.26 28.13
N ASN A 403 5.92 -10.12 28.41
CA ASN A 403 6.06 -11.57 28.46
C ASN A 403 5.49 -12.26 27.20
N VAL A 404 4.93 -11.50 26.26
CA VAL A 404 4.46 -12.03 25.00
C VAL A 404 5.65 -12.37 24.11
N LEU A 405 5.84 -13.67 23.87
CA LEU A 405 6.83 -14.14 22.92
C LEU A 405 6.20 -14.15 21.53
N TRP A 406 6.45 -13.11 20.81
CA TRP A 406 6.05 -12.98 19.43
C TRP A 406 7.20 -12.40 18.59
N HIS A 407 7.37 -12.92 17.40
CA HIS A 407 8.38 -12.47 16.45
C HIS A 407 7.77 -12.54 15.04
N PRO A 408 7.89 -11.50 14.19
CA PRO A 408 7.29 -11.47 12.86
C PRO A 408 7.69 -12.65 11.96
N SER A 409 8.95 -13.08 12.05
CA SER A 409 9.45 -14.24 11.29
C SER A 409 9.03 -15.60 11.87
N HIS A 410 8.40 -15.61 13.05
CA HIS A 410 7.86 -16.78 13.73
C HIS A 410 6.52 -16.40 14.36
N PRO A 411 5.45 -16.24 13.58
CA PRO A 411 4.22 -15.58 14.02
C PRO A 411 3.43 -16.31 15.09
N ARG A 412 3.99 -17.37 15.69
CA ARG A 412 3.38 -18.03 16.85
C ARG A 412 3.41 -17.11 18.05
N LEU A 413 2.21 -16.62 18.42
CA LEU A 413 2.04 -15.84 19.64
C LEU A 413 2.03 -16.81 20.84
N LYS A 414 2.99 -16.66 21.74
CA LYS A 414 2.99 -17.39 23.02
C LYS A 414 2.92 -16.37 24.13
N VAL A 415 1.94 -16.53 25.01
CA VAL A 415 1.90 -15.83 26.29
C VAL A 415 2.65 -16.71 27.26
N GLY A 416 3.77 -16.22 27.77
CA GLY A 416 4.63 -16.91 28.74
C GLY A 416 4.01 -16.93 30.14
#